data_4004d8aebbb76e24fcb6c2ec83d9a0fb
#
_entry.id   4004d8aebbb76e24fcb6c2ec83d9a0fb
#
_cell.length_a   1.000
_cell.length_b   1.000
_cell.length_c   1.000
_cell.angle_alpha   90.00
_cell.angle_beta   90.00
_cell.angle_gamma   90.00
#
_symmetry.space_group_name_H-M   'P 1'
#
loop_
_entity.id
_entity.type
_entity.pdbx_description
1 polymer ?
#
loop_
_entity_poly.entity_id
_entity_poly.type
_entity_poly.pdbx_seq_one_letter_code
_entity_poly.pdbx_strand_id
1 'polypeptide(L)'
;LFRSITLAARSNIVIRLTDIHDLSTERLYISSHDTGNSVKAILSQDSATFVRFTSLNVLPGYLFMGKILEVINKYQINVISMASSNVSISMMLTASRDTLRIIQRELHKYAEMVMDENMSVIHIIGSLHWERTQVESHIMDTIKDIPVSLISYGGSDHCFTLSVHTTDKNRLISSLSRQFFESQCA
;
A
#
# COMPACT_ATOMS: atom_id res chain seq x y z
N LEU A 1 -15.00 -5.37 -14.06
CA LEU A 1 -14.69 -3.94 -14.08
C LEU A 1 -13.34 -3.67 -14.77
N PHE A 2 -12.26 -4.38 -14.40
CA PHE A 2 -10.92 -4.15 -14.95
C PHE A 2 -10.82 -4.32 -16.49
N ARG A 3 -11.49 -5.31 -17.06
CA ARG A 3 -11.46 -5.55 -18.53
C ARG A 3 -12.06 -4.39 -19.31
N SER A 4 -13.15 -3.80 -18.84
CA SER A 4 -13.81 -2.65 -19.49
C SER A 4 -12.93 -1.41 -19.44
N ILE A 5 -12.29 -1.14 -18.31
CA ILE A 5 -11.35 -0.02 -18.16
C ILE A 5 -10.14 -0.19 -19.07
N THR A 6 -9.57 -1.39 -19.15
CA THR A 6 -8.43 -1.68 -20.02
C THR A 6 -8.79 -1.53 -21.52
N LEU A 7 -9.99 -1.97 -21.93
CA LEU A 7 -10.45 -1.80 -23.30
C LEU A 7 -10.67 -0.32 -23.65
N ALA A 8 -11.31 0.44 -22.76
CA ALA A 8 -11.52 1.86 -22.95
C ALA A 8 -10.21 2.64 -23.04
N ALA A 9 -9.24 2.34 -22.16
CA ALA A 9 -7.92 2.95 -22.20
C ALA A 9 -7.17 2.66 -23.52
N ARG A 10 -7.22 1.41 -24.02
CA ARG A 10 -6.63 1.04 -25.32
C ARG A 10 -7.29 1.74 -26.51
N SER A 11 -8.56 2.07 -26.40
CA SER A 11 -9.35 2.74 -27.42
C SER A 11 -9.39 4.26 -27.24
N ASN A 12 -8.63 4.80 -26.30
CA ASN A 12 -8.61 6.22 -25.92
C ASN A 12 -10.01 6.80 -25.58
N ILE A 13 -10.86 5.95 -24.97
CA ILE A 13 -12.21 6.32 -24.55
C ILE A 13 -12.17 6.80 -23.10
N VAL A 14 -12.68 7.99 -22.84
CA VAL A 14 -12.86 8.54 -21.49
C VAL A 14 -14.03 7.82 -20.81
N ILE A 15 -13.77 7.25 -19.62
CA ILE A 15 -14.80 6.64 -18.79
C ILE A 15 -15.25 7.68 -17.77
N ARG A 16 -16.54 7.85 -17.65
CA ARG A 16 -17.17 8.69 -16.63
C ARG A 16 -17.81 7.81 -15.57
N LEU A 17 -17.43 8.02 -14.33
CA LEU A 17 -18.05 7.41 -13.15
C LEU A 17 -19.02 8.41 -12.54
N THR A 18 -20.26 7.98 -12.30
CA THR A 18 -21.31 8.79 -11.69
C THR A 18 -22.03 7.96 -10.64
N ASP A 19 -22.50 8.61 -9.57
CA ASP A 19 -23.43 7.96 -8.65
C ASP A 19 -24.77 7.75 -9.34
N ILE A 20 -25.35 6.55 -9.21
CA ILE A 20 -26.64 6.22 -9.82
C ILE A 20 -27.81 6.95 -9.14
N HIS A 21 -27.62 7.35 -7.89
CA HIS A 21 -28.65 8.04 -7.08
C HIS A 21 -28.52 9.55 -7.11
N ASP A 22 -27.36 10.09 -7.50
CA ASP A 22 -27.13 11.53 -7.64
C ASP A 22 -26.26 11.85 -8.86
N LEU A 23 -26.93 12.20 -9.94
CA LEU A 23 -26.29 12.57 -11.20
C LEU A 23 -25.69 13.99 -11.18
N SER A 24 -25.89 14.76 -10.12
CA SER A 24 -25.40 16.14 -9.96
C SER A 24 -24.04 16.22 -9.23
N THR A 25 -23.63 15.16 -8.52
CA THR A 25 -22.33 15.10 -7.83
C THR A 25 -21.15 15.20 -8.78
N GLU A 26 -20.02 15.67 -8.26
CA GLU A 26 -18.75 15.74 -8.97
C GLU A 26 -18.42 14.39 -9.63
N ARG A 27 -18.06 14.48 -10.91
CA ARG A 27 -17.90 13.32 -11.78
C ARG A 27 -16.44 12.93 -11.82
N LEU A 28 -16.14 11.67 -11.50
CA LEU A 28 -14.80 11.12 -11.69
C LEU A 28 -14.64 10.69 -13.16
N TYR A 29 -13.56 11.17 -13.78
CA TYR A 29 -13.19 10.77 -15.14
C TYR A 29 -11.93 9.92 -15.11
N ILE A 30 -11.95 8.78 -15.84
CA ILE A 30 -10.77 7.96 -16.10
C ILE A 30 -10.40 8.18 -17.55
N SER A 31 -9.23 8.74 -17.79
CA SER A 31 -8.72 9.02 -19.13
C SER A 31 -7.23 8.71 -19.21
N SER A 32 -6.70 8.58 -20.44
CA SER A 32 -5.28 8.45 -20.71
C SER A 32 -4.54 9.79 -20.69
N HIS A 33 -5.24 10.91 -20.57
CA HIS A 33 -4.61 12.23 -20.52
C HIS A 33 -4.01 12.50 -19.14
N ASP A 34 -2.73 12.84 -19.13
CA ASP A 34 -2.06 13.30 -17.90
C ASP A 34 -2.53 14.73 -17.56
N THR A 35 -3.09 14.90 -16.37
CA THR A 35 -3.55 16.20 -15.84
C THR A 35 -2.42 17.03 -15.24
N GLY A 36 -1.17 16.57 -15.34
CA GLY A 36 0.01 17.25 -14.78
C GLY A 36 0.24 17.03 -13.28
N ASN A 37 -0.78 16.64 -12.53
CA ASN A 37 -0.64 16.36 -11.09
C ASN A 37 0.12 15.07 -10.88
N SER A 38 1.17 15.11 -10.07
CA SER A 38 1.96 13.92 -9.74
C SER A 38 1.15 12.90 -8.93
N VAL A 39 0.36 13.36 -7.94
CA VAL A 39 -0.57 12.53 -7.17
C VAL A 39 -1.98 12.66 -7.75
N LYS A 40 -2.60 11.51 -8.04
CA LYS A 40 -3.94 11.42 -8.66
C LYS A 40 -5.02 11.00 -7.65
N ALA A 41 -4.65 10.13 -6.70
CA ALA A 41 -5.60 9.62 -5.72
C ALA A 41 -4.87 9.17 -4.43
N ILE A 42 -5.59 9.24 -3.32
CA ILE A 42 -5.21 8.64 -2.05
C ILE A 42 -6.30 7.65 -1.68
N LEU A 43 -5.94 6.37 -1.57
CA LEU A 43 -6.86 5.29 -1.22
C LEU A 43 -6.47 4.72 0.14
N SER A 44 -7.44 4.24 0.90
CA SER A 44 -7.18 3.54 2.15
C SER A 44 -7.84 2.18 2.18
N GLN A 45 -7.15 1.22 2.79
CA GLN A 45 -7.66 -0.12 3.09
C GLN A 45 -7.49 -0.38 4.58
N ASP A 46 -8.58 -0.70 5.26
CA ASP A 46 -8.61 -1.04 6.68
C ASP A 46 -8.50 -2.54 6.91
N SER A 47 -8.47 -2.93 8.19
CA SER A 47 -8.45 -4.33 8.62
C SER A 47 -7.24 -5.11 8.10
N ALA A 48 -6.12 -4.46 7.96
CA ALA A 48 -4.85 -5.09 7.67
C ALA A 48 -4.10 -5.44 8.96
N THR A 49 -3.26 -6.46 8.90
CA THR A 49 -2.33 -6.83 9.98
C THR A 49 -0.90 -6.63 9.49
N PHE A 50 -0.14 -5.88 10.25
CA PHE A 50 1.31 -5.80 10.08
C PHE A 50 1.94 -7.06 10.66
N VAL A 51 2.82 -7.71 9.90
CA VAL A 51 3.58 -8.87 10.35
C VAL A 51 5.04 -8.66 9.98
N ARG A 52 5.93 -8.85 10.96
CA ARG A 52 7.38 -8.87 10.72
C ARG A 52 7.94 -10.22 11.08
N PHE A 53 8.65 -10.81 10.14
CA PHE A 53 9.46 -12.02 10.33
C PHE A 53 10.93 -11.61 10.41
N THR A 54 11.59 -11.93 11.53
CA THR A 54 13.03 -11.70 11.72
C THR A 54 13.73 -13.05 11.70
N SER A 55 14.76 -13.20 10.86
CA SER A 55 15.50 -14.44 10.71
C SER A 55 16.22 -14.83 11.99
N LEU A 56 16.18 -16.09 12.36
CA LEU A 56 17.00 -16.69 13.41
C LEU A 56 18.39 -17.12 12.90
N ASN A 57 18.77 -16.71 11.69
CA ASN A 57 20.03 -17.03 11.01
C ASN A 57 20.25 -18.55 10.78
N VAL A 58 19.18 -19.33 10.75
CA VAL A 58 19.20 -20.76 10.43
C VAL A 58 19.38 -20.98 8.92
N LEU A 59 18.92 -20.02 8.12
CA LEU A 59 18.96 -20.05 6.65
C LEU A 59 19.68 -18.80 6.11
N PRO A 60 20.39 -18.92 4.98
CA PRO A 60 20.81 -17.76 4.19
C PRO A 60 19.62 -16.87 3.81
N GLY A 61 19.81 -15.56 3.70
CA GLY A 61 18.73 -14.57 3.53
C GLY A 61 17.78 -14.88 2.36
N TYR A 62 18.29 -15.36 1.21
CA TYR A 62 17.44 -15.71 0.06
C TYR A 62 16.58 -16.96 0.31
N LEU A 63 17.10 -17.96 1.05
CA LEU A 63 16.33 -19.14 1.45
C LEU A 63 15.33 -18.82 2.54
N PHE A 64 15.68 -17.92 3.47
CA PHE A 64 14.77 -17.41 4.47
C PHE A 64 13.56 -16.73 3.83
N MET A 65 13.79 -15.81 2.88
CA MET A 65 12.73 -15.15 2.13
C MET A 65 11.85 -16.17 1.38
N GLY A 66 12.47 -17.12 0.67
CA GLY A 66 11.76 -18.19 -0.03
C GLY A 66 10.87 -19.00 0.91
N LYS A 67 11.36 -19.33 2.12
CA LYS A 67 10.60 -20.09 3.12
C LYS A 67 9.39 -19.33 3.66
N ILE A 68 9.54 -18.03 3.93
CA ILE A 68 8.42 -17.20 4.35
C ILE A 68 7.35 -17.15 3.26
N LEU A 69 7.74 -16.86 2.00
CA LEU A 69 6.80 -16.76 0.89
C LEU A 69 6.12 -18.09 0.56
N GLU A 70 6.83 -19.23 0.69
CA GLU A 70 6.26 -20.58 0.56
C GLU A 70 5.09 -20.78 1.53
N VAL A 71 5.28 -20.43 2.80
CA VAL A 71 4.26 -20.60 3.84
C VAL A 71 3.10 -19.62 3.63
N ILE A 72 3.36 -18.35 3.27
CA ILE A 72 2.32 -17.38 2.94
C ILE A 72 1.47 -17.89 1.77
N ASN A 73 2.09 -18.43 0.72
CA ASN A 73 1.40 -18.99 -0.44
C ASN A 73 0.59 -20.26 -0.07
N LYS A 74 1.14 -21.14 0.76
CA LYS A 74 0.44 -22.36 1.24
C LYS A 74 -0.91 -22.05 1.88
N TYR A 75 -0.99 -20.96 2.66
CA TYR A 75 -2.21 -20.50 3.32
C TYR A 75 -3.02 -19.50 2.50
N GLN A 76 -2.61 -19.23 1.25
CA GLN A 76 -3.27 -18.31 0.31
C GLN A 76 -3.54 -16.91 0.93
N ILE A 77 -2.56 -16.42 1.69
CA ILE A 77 -2.67 -15.11 2.34
C ILE A 77 -2.49 -14.00 1.30
N ASN A 78 -3.41 -13.04 1.31
CA ASN A 78 -3.27 -11.85 0.50
C ASN A 78 -2.23 -10.89 1.11
N VAL A 79 -1.17 -10.62 0.37
CA VAL A 79 -0.13 -9.65 0.70
C VAL A 79 -0.46 -8.33 0.03
N ILE A 80 -0.72 -7.30 0.82
CA ILE A 80 -1.06 -5.96 0.33
C ILE A 80 0.22 -5.21 -0.04
N SER A 81 1.23 -5.30 0.82
CA SER A 81 2.51 -4.61 0.68
C SER A 81 3.60 -5.35 1.44
N MET A 82 4.84 -5.22 1.00
CA MET A 82 5.99 -5.88 1.59
C MET A 82 7.23 -5.00 1.51
N ALA A 83 8.04 -5.04 2.56
CA ALA A 83 9.40 -4.52 2.58
C ALA A 83 10.34 -5.56 3.18
N SER A 84 11.53 -5.71 2.63
CA SER A 84 12.46 -6.75 3.06
C SER A 84 13.88 -6.22 3.23
N SER A 85 14.62 -6.87 4.11
CA SER A 85 16.06 -6.75 4.26
C SER A 85 16.69 -8.15 4.24
N ASN A 86 18.02 -8.24 4.40
CA ASN A 86 18.71 -9.53 4.46
C ASN A 86 18.28 -10.41 5.65
N VAL A 87 17.77 -9.80 6.72
CA VAL A 87 17.47 -10.48 7.99
C VAL A 87 16.00 -10.39 8.40
N SER A 88 15.19 -9.64 7.70
CA SER A 88 13.78 -9.48 8.07
C SER A 88 12.88 -9.19 6.86
N ILE A 89 11.62 -9.61 6.97
CA ILE A 89 10.57 -9.31 6.02
C ILE A 89 9.40 -8.75 6.80
N SER A 90 8.94 -7.56 6.42
CA SER A 90 7.73 -6.93 6.95
C SER A 90 6.65 -6.95 5.87
N MET A 91 5.45 -7.34 6.24
CA MET A 91 4.30 -7.46 5.32
C MET A 91 3.06 -6.84 5.93
N MET A 92 2.24 -6.26 5.08
CA MET A 92 0.84 -5.96 5.38
C MET A 92 -0.02 -7.06 4.77
N LEU A 93 -0.79 -7.74 5.60
CA LEU A 93 -1.54 -8.94 5.24
C LEU A 93 -3.03 -8.77 5.53
N THR A 94 -3.86 -9.47 4.75
CA THR A 94 -5.26 -9.69 5.10
C THR A 94 -5.42 -11.17 5.47
N ALA A 95 -5.45 -11.46 6.76
CA ALA A 95 -5.56 -12.83 7.27
C ALA A 95 -6.26 -12.85 8.63
N SER A 96 -6.89 -13.98 8.98
CA SER A 96 -7.43 -14.19 10.31
C SER A 96 -6.31 -14.39 11.34
N ARG A 97 -6.56 -13.98 12.57
CA ARG A 97 -5.62 -14.17 13.69
C ARG A 97 -5.24 -15.63 13.87
N ASP A 98 -6.18 -16.56 13.68
CA ASP A 98 -5.92 -18.00 13.84
C ASP A 98 -4.98 -18.51 12.75
N THR A 99 -5.16 -18.07 11.51
CA THR A 99 -4.23 -18.40 10.41
C THR A 99 -2.82 -17.86 10.69
N LEU A 100 -2.70 -16.64 11.18
CA LEU A 100 -1.41 -16.04 11.53
C LEU A 100 -0.71 -16.80 12.67
N ARG A 101 -1.47 -17.30 13.65
CA ARG A 101 -0.92 -18.16 14.72
C ARG A 101 -0.43 -19.53 14.21
N ILE A 102 -1.08 -20.09 13.19
CA ILE A 102 -0.62 -21.33 12.55
C ILE A 102 0.69 -21.07 11.82
N ILE A 103 0.78 -19.98 11.06
CA ILE A 103 2.00 -19.56 10.35
C ILE A 103 3.14 -19.33 11.35
N GLN A 104 2.89 -18.64 12.46
CA GLN A 104 3.87 -18.43 13.51
C GLN A 104 4.45 -19.75 14.04
N ARG A 105 3.59 -20.73 14.29
CA ARG A 105 4.02 -22.07 14.76
C ARG A 105 4.80 -22.82 13.68
N GLU A 106 4.44 -22.69 12.42
CA GLU A 106 5.15 -23.35 11.33
C GLU A 106 6.54 -22.75 11.10
N LEU A 107 6.67 -21.43 11.27
CA LEU A 107 7.90 -20.69 11.01
C LEU A 107 8.81 -20.53 12.24
N HIS A 108 8.40 -20.93 13.44
CA HIS A 108 9.12 -20.66 14.70
C HIS A 108 10.58 -21.14 14.72
N LYS A 109 10.94 -22.13 13.90
CA LYS A 109 12.34 -22.60 13.78
C LYS A 109 13.23 -21.72 12.91
N TYR A 110 12.63 -20.87 12.07
CA TYR A 110 13.32 -20.06 11.07
C TYR A 110 13.23 -18.58 11.34
N ALA A 111 12.15 -18.15 12.00
CA ALA A 111 11.85 -16.75 12.22
C ALA A 111 11.20 -16.50 13.58
N GLU A 112 11.54 -15.36 14.17
CA GLU A 112 10.71 -14.67 15.14
C GLU A 112 9.63 -13.89 14.38
N MET A 113 8.37 -13.98 14.84
CA MET A 113 7.24 -13.32 14.20
C MET A 113 6.57 -12.34 15.18
N VAL A 114 6.52 -11.08 14.81
CA VAL A 114 5.78 -10.02 15.52
C VAL A 114 4.57 -9.63 14.68
N MET A 115 3.42 -9.43 15.32
CA MET A 115 2.17 -9.03 14.68
C MET A 115 1.62 -7.77 15.35
N ASP A 116 1.08 -6.87 14.54
CA ASP A 116 0.30 -5.73 14.99
C ASP A 116 -1.00 -5.65 14.17
N GLU A 117 -2.13 -5.75 14.87
CA GLU A 117 -3.48 -5.69 14.31
C GLU A 117 -3.95 -4.23 14.28
N ASN A 118 -5.14 -3.97 13.72
CA ASN A 118 -5.73 -2.63 13.61
C ASN A 118 -4.88 -1.66 12.78
N MET A 119 -4.32 -2.15 11.71
CA MET A 119 -3.56 -1.37 10.76
C MET A 119 -4.41 -0.94 9.57
N SER A 120 -4.08 0.24 9.04
CA SER A 120 -4.61 0.74 7.78
C SER A 120 -3.47 0.93 6.79
N VAL A 121 -3.73 0.55 5.55
CA VAL A 121 -2.80 0.76 4.43
C VAL A 121 -3.30 1.93 3.61
N ILE A 122 -2.42 2.88 3.30
CA ILE A 122 -2.69 4.05 2.50
C ILE A 122 -1.88 3.93 1.21
N HIS A 123 -2.57 3.99 0.08
CA HIS A 123 -1.98 4.01 -1.24
C HIS A 123 -2.07 5.41 -1.83
N ILE A 124 -0.93 6.00 -2.11
CA ILE A 124 -0.81 7.25 -2.86
C ILE A 124 -0.56 6.86 -4.31
N ILE A 125 -1.50 7.19 -5.17
CA ILE A 125 -1.49 6.78 -6.58
C ILE A 125 -1.23 8.00 -7.45
N GLY A 126 -0.33 7.84 -8.41
CA GLY A 126 0.00 8.92 -9.31
C GLY A 126 1.11 8.57 -10.30
N SER A 127 1.74 9.59 -10.86
CA SER A 127 2.96 9.49 -11.66
C SER A 127 4.15 9.73 -10.72
N LEU A 128 4.60 8.64 -10.07
CA LEU A 128 5.56 8.66 -8.97
C LEU A 128 6.91 8.08 -9.42
N HIS A 129 7.40 8.53 -10.58
CA HIS A 129 8.69 8.10 -11.11
C HIS A 129 9.80 8.53 -10.13
N TRP A 130 10.65 7.59 -9.76
CA TRP A 130 11.76 7.81 -8.81
C TRP A 130 12.73 8.95 -9.21
N GLU A 131 12.73 9.33 -10.49
CA GLU A 131 13.49 10.48 -11.00
C GLU A 131 12.88 11.84 -10.59
N ARG A 132 11.63 11.85 -10.12
CA ARG A 132 10.93 13.07 -9.67
C ARG A 132 11.00 13.21 -8.15
N THR A 133 12.14 13.59 -7.63
CA THR A 133 12.47 13.64 -6.19
C THR A 133 11.58 14.56 -5.32
N GLN A 134 10.77 15.44 -5.92
CA GLN A 134 9.93 16.37 -5.15
C GLN A 134 8.73 15.71 -4.50
N VAL A 135 8.15 14.67 -5.10
CA VAL A 135 6.93 14.02 -4.58
C VAL A 135 7.23 13.24 -3.32
N GLU A 136 8.33 12.47 -3.33
CA GLU A 136 8.75 11.69 -2.17
C GLU A 136 9.10 12.59 -0.99
N SER A 137 9.82 13.68 -1.21
CA SER A 137 10.15 14.62 -0.13
C SER A 137 8.89 15.23 0.47
N HIS A 138 7.91 15.64 -0.33
CA HIS A 138 6.64 16.16 0.16
C HIS A 138 5.85 15.12 0.94
N ILE A 139 5.83 13.84 0.48
CA ILE A 139 5.21 12.76 1.24
C ILE A 139 5.89 12.60 2.59
N MET A 140 7.23 12.50 2.61
CA MET A 140 8.01 12.29 3.83
C MET A 140 7.88 13.46 4.81
N ASP A 141 7.88 14.69 4.33
CA ASP A 141 7.63 15.88 5.16
C ASP A 141 6.23 15.87 5.78
N THR A 142 5.23 15.43 5.02
CA THR A 142 3.84 15.35 5.47
C THR A 142 3.63 14.32 6.56
N ILE A 143 4.37 13.20 6.51
CA ILE A 143 4.21 12.08 7.44
C ILE A 143 5.17 12.11 8.64
N LYS A 144 6.09 13.08 8.73
CA LYS A 144 7.17 13.13 9.74
C LYS A 144 6.69 12.99 11.20
N ASP A 145 5.47 13.46 11.51
CA ASP A 145 4.89 13.42 12.85
C ASP A 145 3.87 12.27 13.03
N ILE A 146 3.81 11.32 12.08
CA ILE A 146 2.88 10.18 12.09
C ILE A 146 3.70 8.90 12.13
N PRO A 147 3.48 8.01 13.12
CA PRO A 147 4.17 6.72 13.17
C PRO A 147 3.79 5.86 11.97
N VAL A 148 4.76 5.53 11.12
CA VAL A 148 4.59 4.68 9.94
C VAL A 148 5.29 3.33 10.18
N SER A 149 4.54 2.23 10.08
CA SER A 149 5.04 0.89 10.36
C SER A 149 5.75 0.26 9.16
N LEU A 150 5.31 0.59 7.94
CA LEU A 150 5.89 0.10 6.70
C LEU A 150 5.72 1.14 5.60
N ILE A 151 6.79 1.29 4.79
CA ILE A 151 6.78 2.04 3.55
C ILE A 151 7.20 1.08 2.44
N SER A 152 6.42 1.05 1.36
CA SER A 152 6.76 0.32 0.14
C SER A 152 6.72 1.30 -1.03
N TYR A 153 7.87 1.51 -1.63
CA TYR A 153 8.11 2.41 -2.76
C TYR A 153 9.13 1.80 -3.71
N GLY A 154 9.07 2.14 -4.98
CA GLY A 154 9.99 1.64 -6.02
C GLY A 154 9.58 0.31 -6.65
N GLY A 155 8.54 -0.37 -6.15
CA GLY A 155 7.96 -1.55 -6.78
C GLY A 155 7.00 -1.22 -7.93
N SER A 156 6.61 0.05 -8.06
CA SER A 156 5.75 0.58 -9.11
C SER A 156 5.98 2.08 -9.26
N ASP A 157 6.01 2.57 -10.50
CA ASP A 157 6.10 4.00 -10.79
C ASP A 157 4.79 4.76 -10.50
N HIS A 158 3.76 4.05 -10.05
CA HIS A 158 2.41 4.60 -9.90
C HIS A 158 1.84 4.50 -8.48
N CYS A 159 2.56 3.88 -7.55
CA CYS A 159 2.05 3.66 -6.21
C CYS A 159 3.12 3.81 -5.14
N PHE A 160 2.83 4.66 -4.15
CA PHE A 160 3.57 4.75 -2.90
C PHE A 160 2.66 4.24 -1.79
N THR A 161 3.09 3.25 -1.03
CA THR A 161 2.26 2.61 -0.02
C THR A 161 2.82 2.86 1.38
N LEU A 162 1.94 3.30 2.27
CA LEU A 162 2.22 3.53 3.69
C LEU A 162 1.33 2.65 4.54
N SER A 163 1.82 2.20 5.69
CA SER A 163 0.98 1.59 6.71
C SER A 163 1.10 2.30 8.05
N VAL A 164 -0.04 2.58 8.65
CA VAL A 164 -0.17 3.25 9.94
C VAL A 164 -1.17 2.52 10.82
N HIS A 165 -1.15 2.78 12.12
CA HIS A 165 -2.24 2.34 12.98
C HIS A 165 -3.55 3.04 12.57
N THR A 166 -4.67 2.33 12.65
CA THR A 166 -5.99 2.84 12.17
C THR A 166 -6.40 4.15 12.85
N THR A 167 -5.95 4.39 14.08
CA THR A 167 -6.18 5.66 14.79
C THR A 167 -5.56 6.87 14.09
N ASP A 168 -4.44 6.69 13.39
CA ASP A 168 -3.72 7.76 12.70
C ASP A 168 -4.15 7.93 11.24
N LYS A 169 -4.96 7.00 10.71
CA LYS A 169 -5.42 6.98 9.31
C LYS A 169 -6.01 8.32 8.86
N ASN A 170 -7.01 8.82 9.59
CA ASN A 170 -7.71 10.04 9.19
C ASN A 170 -6.80 11.28 9.22
N ARG A 171 -5.91 11.35 10.22
CA ARG A 171 -4.90 12.41 10.31
C ARG A 171 -3.96 12.36 9.11
N LEU A 172 -3.49 11.18 8.74
CA LEU A 172 -2.61 10.98 7.59
C LEU A 172 -3.29 11.35 6.27
N ILE A 173 -4.51 10.86 6.03
CA ILE A 173 -5.26 11.15 4.80
C ILE A 173 -5.52 12.66 4.69
N SER A 174 -5.96 13.32 5.77
CA SER A 174 -6.21 14.77 5.77
C SER A 174 -4.95 15.58 5.48
N SER A 175 -3.80 15.19 6.05
CA SER A 175 -2.52 15.87 5.81
C SER A 175 -2.06 15.72 4.37
N LEU A 176 -2.14 14.51 3.82
CA LEU A 176 -1.79 14.23 2.42
C LEU A 176 -2.76 14.93 1.44
N SER A 177 -4.06 14.92 1.73
CA SER A 177 -5.06 15.60 0.89
C SER A 177 -4.83 17.08 0.82
N ARG A 178 -4.54 17.73 1.95
CA ARG A 178 -4.20 19.15 2.00
C ARG A 178 -2.94 19.44 1.19
N GLN A 179 -1.90 18.64 1.32
CA GLN A 179 -0.64 18.83 0.62
C GLN A 179 -0.79 18.72 -0.90
N PHE A 180 -1.53 17.73 -1.39
CA PHE A 180 -1.54 17.38 -2.80
C PHE A 180 -2.74 17.90 -3.59
N PHE A 181 -3.85 18.24 -2.92
CA PHE A 181 -5.06 18.66 -3.62
C PHE A 181 -5.52 20.10 -3.24
N GLU A 182 -5.29 20.54 -1.99
CA GLU A 182 -5.74 21.88 -1.57
C GLU A 182 -4.69 22.97 -1.82
N SER A 183 -3.40 22.64 -1.75
CA SER A 183 -2.30 23.61 -1.98
C SER A 183 -2.16 24.08 -3.44
N GLN A 184 -2.93 23.52 -4.37
CA GLN A 184 -2.89 23.88 -5.80
C GLN A 184 -3.97 24.91 -6.19
N CYS A 185 -4.80 25.37 -5.25
CA CYS A 185 -5.83 26.39 -5.48
C CYS A 185 -5.43 27.80 -5.04
N ALA A 186 -4.14 28.03 -4.76
CA ALA A 186 -3.62 29.35 -4.36
C ALA A 186 -2.74 29.97 -5.46
#